data_3bbde561acee354e8cbce601fad0a43b
#
_entry.id   3bbde561acee354e8cbce601fad0a43b
#
_cell.length_a   1.000
_cell.length_b   1.000
_cell.length_c   1.000
_cell.angle_alpha   90.00
_cell.angle_beta   90.00
_cell.angle_gamma   90.00
#
_symmetry.space_group_name_H-M   'P 1'
#
loop_
_entity.id
_entity.type
_entity.pdbx_description
1 polymer ?
#
loop_
_entity_poly.entity_id
_entity_poly.type
_entity_poly.pdbx_seq_one_letter_code
_entity_poly.pdbx_strand_id
1 'polypeptide(L)'
;MASLLLHSMAEFADLILPALSIAGARHVVEIGAEAGTMTQRLLEHTGQAGGSFVSVDPAPGPGVEALLADAPHARLVRDTSLAALPGLDADAWIVDGDHNWYTVYHESQAIWDRVTSADGHFLVFYHDVGWPCARRDLYYAPERIPPEFLHPHAFDRGVALDVPGVVVGGFRGDGQWACALREGGPRNGVLTAIEDFVVGKEDRLVWAQVPAVFGLGVLFDRTAPWAGEMAALLQPYHMNSLLARLERNRLECYLRVLSLQDRMHESLR
;
A
#
# COMPACT_ATOMS: atom_id res chain seq x y z
N MET A 1 -6.08 23.00 4.19
CA MET A 1 -5.04 22.95 5.25
C MET A 1 -4.08 21.83 4.86
N ALA A 2 -2.78 21.99 5.02
CA ALA A 2 -1.85 20.90 4.82
C ALA A 2 -2.18 19.76 5.79
N SER A 3 -2.05 18.51 5.34
CA SER A 3 -2.22 17.34 6.21
C SER A 3 -1.20 17.39 7.33
N LEU A 4 -1.63 17.05 8.56
CA LEU A 4 -0.73 16.94 9.71
C LEU A 4 0.25 15.76 9.58
N LEU A 5 -0.08 14.82 8.73
CA LEU A 5 0.66 13.59 8.53
C LEU A 5 0.78 13.32 7.03
N LEU A 6 2.01 13.13 6.56
CA LEU A 6 2.23 12.55 5.23
C LEU A 6 1.79 11.08 5.30
N HIS A 7 0.93 10.65 4.40
CA HIS A 7 0.36 9.28 4.45
C HIS A 7 0.17 8.68 3.06
N SER A 8 0.34 9.44 2.01
CA SER A 8 0.05 8.99 0.65
C SER A 8 1.24 8.26 0.03
N MET A 9 0.96 7.25 -0.76
CA MET A 9 1.94 6.61 -1.64
C MET A 9 2.60 7.60 -2.61
N ALA A 10 1.95 8.72 -2.90
CA ALA A 10 2.49 9.78 -3.75
C ALA A 10 3.79 10.42 -3.20
N GLU A 11 4.05 10.31 -1.90
CA GLU A 11 5.32 10.75 -1.30
C GLU A 11 6.54 9.95 -1.82
N PHE A 12 6.30 8.80 -2.40
CA PHE A 12 7.31 7.96 -3.05
C PHE A 12 7.37 8.13 -4.57
N ALA A 13 6.65 9.10 -5.15
CA ALA A 13 6.60 9.27 -6.60
C ALA A 13 8.00 9.43 -7.23
N ASP A 14 8.92 10.14 -6.57
CA ASP A 14 10.32 10.34 -7.04
C ASP A 14 11.14 9.03 -7.02
N LEU A 15 10.63 7.95 -6.47
CA LEU A 15 11.22 6.62 -6.49
C LEU A 15 10.43 5.68 -7.41
N ILE A 16 9.11 5.71 -7.33
CA ILE A 16 8.22 4.83 -8.11
C ILE A 16 8.29 5.16 -9.61
N LEU A 17 8.21 6.44 -10.00
CA LEU A 17 8.21 6.82 -11.42
C LEU A 17 9.54 6.49 -12.13
N PRO A 18 10.72 6.74 -11.55
CA PRO A 18 11.98 6.23 -12.11
C PRO A 18 12.03 4.70 -12.18
N ALA A 19 11.50 3.99 -11.17
CA ALA A 19 11.44 2.53 -11.18
C ALA A 19 10.55 1.99 -12.33
N LEU A 20 9.38 2.60 -12.55
CA LEU A 20 8.52 2.29 -13.69
C LEU A 20 9.23 2.55 -15.03
N SER A 21 9.99 3.66 -15.12
CA SER A 21 10.77 4.00 -16.32
C SER A 21 11.90 3.00 -16.58
N ILE A 22 12.64 2.57 -15.55
CA ILE A 22 13.67 1.53 -15.62
C ILE A 22 13.08 0.21 -16.11
N ALA A 23 11.91 -0.17 -15.59
CA ALA A 23 11.21 -1.38 -16.01
C ALA A 23 10.60 -1.28 -17.43
N GLY A 24 10.54 -0.07 -18.01
CA GLY A 24 9.82 0.19 -19.24
C GLY A 24 8.31 -0.04 -19.10
N ALA A 25 7.78 0.10 -17.89
CA ALA A 25 6.38 -0.16 -17.58
C ALA A 25 5.48 0.91 -18.22
N ARG A 26 4.64 0.48 -19.16
CA ARG A 26 3.71 1.33 -19.91
C ARG A 26 2.25 1.09 -19.49
N HIS A 27 1.95 -0.13 -19.08
CA HIS A 27 0.63 -0.53 -18.59
C HIS A 27 0.70 -0.68 -17.07
N VAL A 28 0.01 0.20 -16.34
CA VAL A 28 0.05 0.26 -14.89
C VAL A 28 -1.34 0.09 -14.31
N VAL A 29 -1.45 -0.74 -13.28
CA VAL A 29 -2.66 -0.89 -12.46
C VAL A 29 -2.38 -0.34 -11.06
N GLU A 30 -3.26 0.54 -10.60
CA GLU A 30 -3.32 1.04 -9.23
C GLU A 30 -4.49 0.39 -8.50
N ILE A 31 -4.27 -0.12 -7.32
CA ILE A 31 -5.28 -0.65 -6.39
C ILE A 31 -5.34 0.30 -5.21
N GLY A 32 -6.47 0.98 -5.04
CA GLY A 32 -6.65 2.05 -4.06
C GLY A 32 -6.23 3.41 -4.60
N ALA A 33 -7.21 4.26 -4.91
CA ALA A 33 -6.99 5.60 -5.46
C ALA A 33 -7.08 6.71 -4.41
N GLU A 34 -7.78 6.47 -3.31
CA GLU A 34 -8.05 7.45 -2.26
C GLU A 34 -8.48 8.82 -2.83
N ALA A 35 -7.64 9.84 -2.65
CA ALA A 35 -7.85 11.21 -3.13
C ALA A 35 -7.30 11.46 -4.55
N GLY A 36 -6.68 10.47 -5.20
CA GLY A 36 -6.15 10.56 -6.55
C GLY A 36 -4.77 11.20 -6.68
N THR A 37 -4.03 11.38 -5.58
CA THR A 37 -2.73 12.06 -5.63
C THR A 37 -1.68 11.22 -6.36
N MET A 38 -1.60 9.91 -6.08
CA MET A 38 -0.72 9.00 -6.81
C MET A 38 -1.30 8.68 -8.20
N THR A 39 -2.63 8.53 -8.30
CA THR A 39 -3.37 8.33 -9.55
C THR A 39 -2.95 9.36 -10.60
N GLN A 40 -2.89 10.64 -10.25
CA GLN A 40 -2.47 11.71 -11.17
C GLN A 40 -1.05 11.48 -11.70
N ARG A 41 -0.11 11.10 -10.84
CA ARG A 41 1.30 10.85 -11.23
C ARG A 41 1.43 9.66 -12.18
N LEU A 42 0.69 8.59 -11.88
CA LEU A 42 0.69 7.38 -12.73
C LEU A 42 0.01 7.64 -14.08
N LEU A 43 -1.06 8.42 -14.08
CA LEU A 43 -1.75 8.85 -15.28
C LEU A 43 -0.83 9.64 -16.22
N GLU A 44 -0.10 10.61 -15.69
CA GLU A 44 0.88 11.39 -16.44
C GLU A 44 2.01 10.50 -17.00
N HIS A 45 2.55 9.57 -16.17
CA HIS A 45 3.60 8.63 -16.58
C HIS A 45 3.12 7.74 -17.75
N THR A 46 1.98 7.08 -17.60
CA THR A 46 1.46 6.15 -18.61
C THR A 46 1.08 6.85 -19.90
N GLY A 47 0.56 8.07 -19.81
CA GLY A 47 0.29 8.92 -20.98
C GLY A 47 1.57 9.27 -21.75
N GLN A 48 2.64 9.67 -21.07
CA GLN A 48 3.95 9.96 -21.67
C GLN A 48 4.59 8.70 -22.26
N ALA A 49 4.43 7.55 -21.61
CA ALA A 49 4.93 6.26 -22.08
C ALA A 49 4.12 5.68 -23.27
N GLY A 50 2.99 6.29 -23.64
CA GLY A 50 2.08 5.78 -24.66
C GLY A 50 1.46 4.43 -24.29
N GLY A 51 1.16 4.25 -23.02
CA GLY A 51 0.59 3.03 -22.43
C GLY A 51 -0.86 3.18 -21.99
N SER A 52 -1.24 2.42 -20.96
CA SER A 52 -2.57 2.47 -20.35
C SER A 52 -2.51 2.48 -18.83
N PHE A 53 -3.54 3.05 -18.23
CA PHE A 53 -3.69 3.12 -16.77
C PHE A 53 -5.05 2.57 -16.33
N VAL A 54 -5.06 1.77 -15.29
CA VAL A 54 -6.28 1.29 -14.66
C VAL A 54 -6.20 1.59 -13.16
N SER A 55 -7.17 2.32 -12.65
CA SER A 55 -7.36 2.49 -11.21
C SER A 55 -8.50 1.59 -10.74
N VAL A 56 -8.26 0.80 -9.71
CA VAL A 56 -9.24 -0.12 -9.10
C VAL A 56 -9.54 0.38 -7.70
N ASP A 57 -10.78 0.81 -7.47
CA ASP A 57 -11.22 1.30 -6.16
C ASP A 57 -12.75 1.16 -6.06
N PRO A 58 -13.29 0.47 -5.03
CA PRO A 58 -14.73 0.33 -4.87
C PRO A 58 -15.41 1.65 -4.45
N ALA A 59 -14.68 2.59 -3.84
CA ALA A 59 -15.21 3.84 -3.31
C ALA A 59 -14.22 5.01 -3.47
N PRO A 60 -13.78 5.32 -4.71
CA PRO A 60 -12.78 6.35 -4.96
C PRO A 60 -13.25 7.73 -4.50
N GLY A 61 -12.31 8.57 -4.09
CA GLY A 61 -12.59 9.96 -3.74
C GLY A 61 -13.20 10.76 -4.90
N PRO A 62 -13.94 11.81 -4.61
CA PRO A 62 -14.79 12.51 -5.60
C PRO A 62 -14.00 13.15 -6.77
N GLY A 63 -12.69 13.35 -6.62
CA GLY A 63 -11.82 13.89 -7.69
C GLY A 63 -11.31 12.85 -8.68
N VAL A 64 -11.28 11.58 -8.31
CA VAL A 64 -10.65 10.51 -9.10
C VAL A 64 -11.38 10.28 -10.43
N GLU A 65 -12.71 10.26 -10.41
CA GLU A 65 -13.50 10.09 -11.64
C GLU A 65 -13.24 11.20 -12.64
N ALA A 66 -13.25 12.47 -12.19
CA ALA A 66 -12.99 13.61 -13.04
C ALA A 66 -11.57 13.55 -13.62
N LEU A 67 -10.59 13.16 -12.80
CA LEU A 67 -9.20 13.00 -13.21
C LEU A 67 -9.04 11.96 -14.34
N LEU A 68 -9.76 10.85 -14.27
CA LEU A 68 -9.67 9.75 -15.23
C LEU A 68 -10.54 9.99 -16.47
N ALA A 69 -11.65 10.74 -16.35
CA ALA A 69 -12.57 11.00 -17.45
C ALA A 69 -11.93 11.74 -18.64
N ASP A 70 -10.96 12.61 -18.35
CA ASP A 70 -10.25 13.40 -19.38
C ASP A 70 -9.07 12.64 -20.02
N ALA A 71 -8.81 11.39 -19.60
CA ALA A 71 -7.67 10.61 -20.04
C ALA A 71 -8.11 9.36 -20.85
N PRO A 72 -8.05 9.39 -22.18
CA PRO A 72 -8.55 8.30 -23.03
C PRO A 72 -7.77 6.98 -22.88
N HIS A 73 -6.58 7.00 -22.29
CA HIS A 73 -5.74 5.84 -22.03
C HIS A 73 -5.98 5.25 -20.60
N ALA A 74 -6.92 5.83 -19.84
CA ALA A 74 -7.18 5.44 -18.48
C ALA A 74 -8.62 4.96 -18.26
N ARG A 75 -8.82 4.13 -17.26
CA ARG A 75 -10.15 3.72 -16.80
C ARG A 75 -10.21 3.49 -15.30
N LEU A 76 -11.37 3.73 -14.72
CA LEU A 76 -11.71 3.37 -13.35
C LEU A 76 -12.49 2.05 -13.33
N VAL A 77 -12.09 1.14 -12.45
CA VAL A 77 -12.82 -0.09 -12.12
C VAL A 77 -13.38 0.05 -10.71
N ARG A 78 -14.69 0.23 -10.60
CA ARG A 78 -15.39 0.35 -9.31
C ARG A 78 -15.74 -1.02 -8.76
N ASP A 79 -14.70 -1.73 -8.31
CA ASP A 79 -14.85 -3.05 -7.71
C ASP A 79 -13.74 -3.29 -6.69
N THR A 80 -13.85 -4.37 -5.93
CA THR A 80 -12.74 -4.83 -5.08
C THR A 80 -11.58 -5.34 -5.95
N SER A 81 -10.37 -5.22 -5.44
CA SER A 81 -9.18 -5.69 -6.13
C SER A 81 -9.26 -7.16 -6.51
N LEU A 82 -9.68 -8.02 -5.57
CA LEU A 82 -9.77 -9.47 -5.80
C LEU A 82 -10.80 -9.85 -6.88
N ALA A 83 -11.85 -9.05 -7.05
CA ALA A 83 -12.81 -9.27 -8.13
C ALA A 83 -12.29 -8.75 -9.47
N ALA A 84 -11.55 -7.65 -9.49
CA ALA A 84 -11.06 -6.99 -10.69
C ALA A 84 -9.80 -7.67 -11.28
N LEU A 85 -8.86 -8.08 -10.44
CA LEU A 85 -7.54 -8.60 -10.84
C LEU A 85 -7.55 -9.70 -11.91
N PRO A 86 -8.47 -10.69 -11.90
CA PRO A 86 -8.49 -11.74 -12.93
C PRO A 86 -8.69 -11.22 -14.36
N GLY A 87 -9.24 -10.01 -14.52
CA GLY A 87 -9.50 -9.36 -15.81
C GLY A 87 -8.48 -8.29 -16.22
N LEU A 88 -7.36 -8.16 -15.49
CA LEU A 88 -6.38 -7.09 -15.67
C LEU A 88 -5.02 -7.62 -16.11
N ASP A 89 -4.37 -6.84 -16.98
CA ASP A 89 -2.98 -7.01 -17.39
C ASP A 89 -2.22 -5.72 -17.14
N ALA A 90 -0.98 -5.84 -16.62
CA ALA A 90 -0.10 -4.71 -16.43
C ALA A 90 1.38 -5.12 -16.43
N ASP A 91 2.24 -4.16 -16.72
CA ASP A 91 3.70 -4.28 -16.57
C ASP A 91 4.13 -4.04 -15.11
N ALA A 92 3.35 -3.22 -14.38
CA ALA A 92 3.60 -2.91 -12.97
C ALA A 92 2.29 -2.67 -12.21
N TRP A 93 2.31 -2.96 -10.92
CA TRP A 93 1.17 -2.89 -10.01
C TRP A 93 1.50 -2.04 -8.79
N ILE A 94 0.58 -1.15 -8.43
CA ILE A 94 0.64 -0.31 -7.24
C ILE A 94 -0.46 -0.78 -6.30
N VAL A 95 -0.10 -1.27 -5.12
CA VAL A 95 -1.03 -1.87 -4.15
C VAL A 95 -1.08 -1.00 -2.91
N ASP A 96 -2.15 -0.24 -2.77
CA ASP A 96 -2.42 0.71 -1.67
C ASP A 96 -3.92 0.74 -1.35
N GLY A 97 -4.60 -0.40 -1.43
CA GLY A 97 -6.05 -0.50 -1.23
C GLY A 97 -6.42 -0.94 0.17
N ASP A 98 -6.38 -2.23 0.43
CA ASP A 98 -6.75 -2.83 1.71
C ASP A 98 -5.51 -3.20 2.52
N HIS A 99 -5.54 -3.00 3.82
CA HIS A 99 -4.37 -3.14 4.69
C HIS A 99 -4.49 -4.36 5.60
N ASN A 100 -4.91 -5.50 5.04
CA ASN A 100 -5.01 -6.75 5.79
C ASN A 100 -4.30 -7.89 5.05
N TRP A 101 -3.90 -8.90 5.83
CA TRP A 101 -3.16 -10.06 5.32
C TRP A 101 -3.91 -10.78 4.18
N TYR A 102 -5.21 -11.02 4.38
CA TYR A 102 -6.00 -11.80 3.43
C TYR A 102 -6.02 -11.15 2.04
N THR A 103 -6.36 -9.87 1.99
CA THR A 103 -6.47 -9.14 0.72
C THR A 103 -5.11 -9.05 0.03
N VAL A 104 -4.07 -8.57 0.73
CA VAL A 104 -2.73 -8.37 0.15
C VAL A 104 -2.08 -9.69 -0.30
N TYR A 105 -2.24 -10.78 0.46
CA TYR A 105 -1.75 -12.09 0.06
C TYR A 105 -2.39 -12.57 -1.24
N HIS A 106 -3.72 -12.47 -1.34
CA HIS A 106 -4.45 -12.94 -2.53
C HIS A 106 -4.28 -12.02 -3.73
N GLU A 107 -4.14 -10.71 -3.52
CA GLU A 107 -3.73 -9.77 -4.57
C GLU A 107 -2.37 -10.15 -5.15
N SER A 108 -1.37 -10.36 -4.29
CA SER A 108 -0.03 -10.78 -4.69
C SER A 108 -0.04 -12.09 -5.46
N GLN A 109 -0.85 -13.07 -5.02
CA GLN A 109 -0.99 -14.36 -5.70
C GLN A 109 -1.68 -14.21 -7.07
N ALA A 110 -2.75 -13.42 -7.16
CA ALA A 110 -3.45 -13.17 -8.42
C ALA A 110 -2.57 -12.46 -9.45
N ILE A 111 -1.81 -11.45 -9.01
CA ILE A 111 -0.83 -10.75 -9.85
C ILE A 111 0.26 -11.72 -10.32
N TRP A 112 0.79 -12.56 -9.41
CA TRP A 112 1.81 -13.54 -9.75
C TRP A 112 1.34 -14.53 -10.82
N ASP A 113 0.15 -15.09 -10.63
CA ASP A 113 -0.43 -16.06 -11.56
C ASP A 113 -0.66 -15.42 -12.94
N ARG A 114 -1.08 -14.16 -12.96
CA ARG A 114 -1.29 -13.40 -14.19
C ARG A 114 0.00 -13.12 -14.92
N VAL A 115 1.00 -12.58 -14.24
CA VAL A 115 2.31 -12.25 -14.79
C VAL A 115 3.02 -13.49 -15.31
N THR A 116 3.01 -14.58 -14.54
CA THR A 116 3.69 -15.83 -14.94
C THR A 116 3.01 -16.55 -16.08
N SER A 117 1.68 -16.47 -16.19
CA SER A 117 0.95 -17.04 -17.32
C SER A 117 1.21 -16.30 -18.64
N ALA A 118 1.66 -15.05 -18.59
CA ALA A 118 2.01 -14.22 -19.73
C ALA A 118 3.52 -14.17 -20.02
N ASP A 119 4.34 -15.00 -19.37
CA ASP A 119 5.81 -14.96 -19.43
C ASP A 119 6.39 -13.56 -19.10
N GLY A 120 5.69 -12.80 -18.26
CA GLY A 120 6.06 -11.45 -17.86
C GLY A 120 7.03 -11.43 -16.67
N HIS A 121 7.46 -10.22 -16.32
CA HIS A 121 8.28 -9.96 -15.14
C HIS A 121 7.44 -9.31 -14.03
N PHE A 122 7.53 -9.86 -12.82
CA PHE A 122 6.80 -9.36 -11.66
C PHE A 122 7.39 -8.04 -11.19
N LEU A 123 6.54 -7.01 -11.03
CA LEU A 123 6.89 -5.72 -10.43
C LEU A 123 5.68 -5.17 -9.68
N VAL A 124 5.77 -5.13 -8.36
CA VAL A 124 4.70 -4.64 -7.49
C VAL A 124 5.28 -3.70 -6.44
N PHE A 125 4.61 -2.58 -6.26
CA PHE A 125 4.86 -1.60 -5.20
C PHE A 125 3.74 -1.72 -4.17
N TYR A 126 4.09 -1.91 -2.90
CA TYR A 126 3.16 -2.03 -1.78
C TYR A 126 3.33 -0.85 -0.84
N HIS A 127 2.25 -0.23 -0.45
CA HIS A 127 2.25 0.72 0.66
C HIS A 127 2.00 0.01 2.00
N ASP A 128 2.15 0.76 3.11
CA ASP A 128 1.85 0.29 4.46
C ASP A 128 2.61 -0.97 4.94
N VAL A 129 3.81 -1.19 4.40
CA VAL A 129 4.72 -2.26 4.87
C VAL A 129 5.47 -1.90 6.16
N GLY A 130 5.19 -0.72 6.72
CA GLY A 130 5.66 -0.22 8.01
C GLY A 130 4.55 -0.23 9.08
N TRP A 131 4.85 0.38 10.25
CA TRP A 131 3.82 0.59 11.27
C TRP A 131 2.71 1.52 10.75
N PRO A 132 1.42 1.28 11.05
CA PRO A 132 0.89 0.23 11.92
C PRO A 132 0.58 -1.07 11.19
N CYS A 133 0.47 -1.06 9.84
CA CYS A 133 -0.11 -2.12 9.04
C CYS A 133 0.85 -3.29 8.78
N ALA A 134 2.16 -3.11 8.99
CA ALA A 134 3.14 -4.18 8.71
C ALA A 134 2.78 -5.52 9.35
N ARG A 135 2.37 -5.48 10.62
CA ARG A 135 2.10 -6.67 11.47
C ARG A 135 0.71 -6.64 12.11
N ARG A 136 -0.16 -5.78 11.62
CA ARG A 136 -1.52 -5.60 12.13
C ARG A 136 -2.47 -5.35 10.98
N ASP A 137 -3.52 -6.14 10.89
CA ASP A 137 -4.58 -5.92 9.93
C ASP A 137 -5.38 -4.65 10.29
N LEU A 138 -5.64 -3.84 9.28
CA LEU A 138 -6.67 -2.82 9.28
C LEU A 138 -7.75 -3.21 8.26
N TYR A 139 -9.01 -3.05 8.64
CA TYR A 139 -10.17 -3.48 7.84
C TYR A 139 -11.09 -2.32 7.52
N TYR A 140 -11.25 -1.99 6.25
CA TYR A 140 -12.30 -1.08 5.79
C TYR A 140 -13.67 -1.77 5.76
N ALA A 141 -13.69 -3.04 5.36
CA ALA A 141 -14.90 -3.85 5.18
C ALA A 141 -14.65 -5.29 5.68
N PRO A 142 -14.59 -5.50 7.03
CA PRO A 142 -14.28 -6.81 7.60
C PRO A 142 -15.27 -7.91 7.18
N GLU A 143 -16.49 -7.54 6.82
CA GLU A 143 -17.52 -8.46 6.31
C GLU A 143 -17.16 -9.10 4.96
N ARG A 144 -16.15 -8.57 4.24
CA ARG A 144 -15.63 -9.13 2.98
C ARG A 144 -14.53 -10.16 3.20
N ILE A 145 -13.99 -10.24 4.42
CA ILE A 145 -12.91 -11.17 4.76
C ILE A 145 -13.53 -12.48 5.26
N PRO A 146 -13.13 -13.65 4.73
CA PRO A 146 -13.61 -14.93 5.25
C PRO A 146 -13.28 -15.06 6.74
N PRO A 147 -14.22 -15.58 7.56
CA PRO A 147 -14.09 -15.58 9.02
C PRO A 147 -12.81 -16.23 9.56
N GLU A 148 -12.27 -17.23 8.86
CA GLU A 148 -11.04 -17.94 9.23
C GLU A 148 -9.76 -17.12 9.05
N PHE A 149 -9.85 -15.97 8.37
CA PHE A 149 -8.75 -15.01 8.18
C PHE A 149 -8.97 -13.71 8.95
N LEU A 150 -10.12 -13.55 9.60
CA LEU A 150 -10.48 -12.33 10.28
C LEU A 150 -10.00 -12.36 11.73
N HIS A 151 -9.10 -11.45 12.10
CA HIS A 151 -8.69 -11.28 13.48
C HIS A 151 -9.78 -10.54 14.30
N PRO A 152 -9.88 -10.80 15.62
CA PRO A 152 -10.67 -9.94 16.51
C PRO A 152 -10.24 -8.48 16.35
N HIS A 153 -11.19 -7.58 16.09
CA HIS A 153 -10.94 -6.19 15.71
C HIS A 153 -11.91 -5.22 16.40
N ALA A 154 -11.59 -3.92 16.33
CA ALA A 154 -12.43 -2.86 16.88
C ALA A 154 -12.38 -1.60 16.01
N PHE A 155 -13.52 -0.93 15.85
CA PHE A 155 -13.65 0.35 15.16
C PHE A 155 -13.45 1.56 16.09
N ASP A 156 -13.63 1.37 17.40
CA ASP A 156 -13.59 2.40 18.43
C ASP A 156 -12.24 2.47 19.18
N ARG A 157 -11.23 1.79 18.67
CA ARG A 157 -9.89 1.72 19.24
C ARG A 157 -8.87 2.22 18.23
N GLY A 158 -7.74 2.66 18.77
CA GLY A 158 -6.58 2.98 17.97
C GLY A 158 -5.36 2.18 18.41
N VAL A 159 -4.25 2.49 17.77
CA VAL A 159 -2.95 1.84 18.02
C VAL A 159 -1.90 2.87 18.38
N ALA A 160 -0.89 2.46 19.12
CA ALA A 160 0.24 3.29 19.53
C ALA A 160 1.56 2.54 19.32
N LEU A 161 2.63 3.27 19.13
CA LEU A 161 3.97 2.70 19.02
C LEU A 161 4.33 1.90 20.27
N ASP A 162 4.99 0.76 20.07
CA ASP A 162 5.45 -0.15 21.13
C ASP A 162 4.33 -0.75 22.01
N VAL A 163 3.08 -0.66 21.57
CA VAL A 163 1.93 -1.27 22.24
C VAL A 163 1.33 -2.34 21.34
N PRO A 164 1.53 -3.63 21.63
CA PRO A 164 1.02 -4.73 20.78
C PRO A 164 -0.51 -4.86 20.83
N GLY A 165 -1.18 -4.28 21.82
CA GLY A 165 -2.64 -4.19 21.93
C GLY A 165 -3.21 -2.94 21.27
N VAL A 166 -4.50 -2.71 21.50
CA VAL A 166 -5.20 -1.48 21.11
C VAL A 166 -5.29 -0.51 22.29
N VAL A 167 -5.45 0.77 22.01
CA VAL A 167 -5.57 1.84 23.01
C VAL A 167 -6.84 2.65 22.78
N VAL A 168 -7.24 3.42 23.79
CA VAL A 168 -8.18 4.52 23.62
C VAL A 168 -7.39 5.69 23.02
N GLY A 169 -7.88 6.31 21.96
CA GLY A 169 -7.11 7.31 21.21
C GLY A 169 -6.07 6.67 20.28
N GLY A 170 -4.91 7.31 20.11
CA GLY A 170 -3.87 6.84 19.21
C GLY A 170 -4.21 7.00 17.73
N PHE A 171 -3.49 6.30 16.86
CA PHE A 171 -3.79 6.23 15.42
C PHE A 171 -5.04 5.37 15.20
N ARG A 172 -6.10 5.94 14.64
CA ARG A 172 -7.42 5.32 14.55
C ARG A 172 -8.20 5.80 13.34
N GLY A 173 -9.16 5.01 12.92
CA GLY A 173 -10.04 5.33 11.80
C GLY A 173 -11.29 6.12 12.14
N ASP A 174 -11.52 6.47 13.41
CA ASP A 174 -12.72 7.17 13.88
C ASP A 174 -14.03 6.57 13.32
N GLY A 175 -14.09 5.22 13.29
CA GLY A 175 -15.22 4.45 12.78
C GLY A 175 -15.18 4.13 11.29
N GLN A 176 -14.23 4.65 10.52
CA GLN A 176 -14.11 4.38 9.09
C GLN A 176 -13.41 3.04 8.80
N TRP A 177 -12.53 2.62 9.67
CA TRP A 177 -11.87 1.32 9.61
C TRP A 177 -11.62 0.75 11.01
N ALA A 178 -11.53 -0.56 11.08
CA ALA A 178 -11.22 -1.29 12.31
C ALA A 178 -9.76 -1.71 12.32
N CYS A 179 -9.17 -1.88 13.50
CA CYS A 179 -7.86 -2.48 13.66
C CYS A 179 -7.94 -3.81 14.41
N ALA A 180 -7.13 -4.78 14.02
CA ALA A 180 -6.97 -6.01 14.77
C ALA A 180 -6.50 -5.71 16.20
N LEU A 181 -7.08 -6.38 17.20
CA LEU A 181 -6.86 -6.10 18.62
C LEU A 181 -5.40 -6.37 19.07
N ARG A 182 -4.65 -7.15 18.29
CA ARG A 182 -3.25 -7.47 18.58
C ARG A 182 -2.39 -7.33 17.34
N GLU A 183 -1.18 -6.87 17.54
CA GLU A 183 -0.12 -6.86 16.55
C GLU A 183 0.64 -8.20 16.57
N GLY A 184 1.13 -8.62 15.40
CA GLY A 184 1.92 -9.84 15.24
C GLY A 184 1.09 -11.12 15.19
N GLY A 185 1.78 -12.24 15.10
CA GLY A 185 1.19 -13.53 14.86
C GLY A 185 1.01 -13.86 13.38
N PRO A 186 0.55 -15.08 13.05
CA PRO A 186 0.37 -15.51 11.67
C PRO A 186 -0.79 -14.77 10.99
N ARG A 187 -0.66 -14.52 9.70
CA ARG A 187 -1.71 -13.92 8.86
C ARG A 187 -2.23 -12.59 9.37
N ASN A 188 -1.34 -11.71 9.81
CA ASN A 188 -1.70 -10.42 10.41
C ASN A 188 -0.78 -9.32 9.89
N GLY A 189 -1.30 -8.46 9.04
CA GLY A 189 -0.64 -7.30 8.46
C GLY A 189 -0.04 -7.50 7.08
N VAL A 190 0.16 -6.38 6.41
CA VAL A 190 0.61 -6.26 5.00
C VAL A 190 1.97 -6.92 4.78
N LEU A 191 2.95 -6.61 5.62
CA LEU A 191 4.30 -7.19 5.48
C LEU A 191 4.29 -8.70 5.71
N THR A 192 3.49 -9.19 6.67
CA THR A 192 3.30 -10.63 6.89
C THR A 192 2.71 -11.30 5.65
N ALA A 193 1.75 -10.66 4.98
CA ALA A 193 1.16 -11.18 3.74
C ALA A 193 2.20 -11.33 2.63
N ILE A 194 3.05 -10.33 2.46
CA ILE A 194 4.11 -10.33 1.44
C ILE A 194 5.16 -11.40 1.76
N GLU A 195 5.60 -11.51 3.01
CA GLU A 195 6.54 -12.55 3.45
C GLU A 195 5.98 -13.96 3.20
N ASP A 196 4.72 -14.21 3.58
CA ASP A 196 4.06 -15.50 3.34
C ASP A 196 3.90 -15.78 1.84
N PHE A 197 3.62 -14.76 1.02
CA PHE A 197 3.53 -14.88 -0.44
C PHE A 197 4.89 -15.25 -1.07
N VAL A 198 5.98 -14.68 -0.58
CA VAL A 198 7.35 -14.91 -1.13
C VAL A 198 7.86 -16.31 -0.83
N VAL A 199 7.32 -17.01 0.18
CA VAL A 199 7.75 -18.39 0.49
C VAL A 199 7.70 -19.30 -0.74
N GLY A 200 8.85 -19.89 -1.07
CA GLY A 200 9.04 -20.74 -2.25
C GLY A 200 9.23 -20.00 -3.57
N LYS A 201 9.39 -18.65 -3.53
CA LYS A 201 9.68 -17.79 -4.69
C LYS A 201 10.95 -16.94 -4.48
N GLU A 202 11.73 -17.22 -3.43
CA GLU A 202 12.91 -16.43 -3.02
C GLU A 202 14.02 -16.43 -4.09
N ASP A 203 14.12 -17.49 -4.87
CA ASP A 203 15.08 -17.58 -5.96
C ASP A 203 14.70 -16.67 -7.15
N ARG A 204 13.44 -16.29 -7.27
CA ARG A 204 12.92 -15.49 -8.37
C ARG A 204 12.66 -14.04 -7.97
N LEU A 205 12.24 -13.77 -6.75
CA LEU A 205 11.82 -12.45 -6.30
C LEU A 205 12.89 -11.75 -5.46
N VAL A 206 12.99 -10.44 -5.62
CA VAL A 206 13.83 -9.54 -4.84
C VAL A 206 12.93 -8.57 -4.10
N TRP A 207 13.17 -8.41 -2.79
CA TRP A 207 12.47 -7.47 -1.93
C TRP A 207 13.33 -6.27 -1.58
N ALA A 208 12.76 -5.07 -1.70
CA ALA A 208 13.30 -3.85 -1.14
C ALA A 208 12.25 -3.13 -0.31
N GLN A 209 12.66 -2.51 0.81
CA GLN A 209 11.75 -1.77 1.71
C GLN A 209 12.34 -0.42 2.05
N VAL A 210 11.56 0.64 1.87
CA VAL A 210 11.87 2.01 2.29
C VAL A 210 11.12 2.30 3.58
N PRO A 211 11.79 2.49 4.72
CA PRO A 211 11.15 2.62 6.02
C PRO A 211 10.78 4.08 6.33
N ALA A 212 9.91 4.67 5.52
CA ALA A 212 9.39 6.02 5.67
C ALA A 212 7.92 6.05 5.25
N VAL A 213 7.14 7.00 5.72
CA VAL A 213 5.72 7.24 5.37
C VAL A 213 4.92 5.93 5.34
N PHE A 214 4.85 5.26 6.49
CA PHE A 214 4.24 3.92 6.68
C PHE A 214 4.90 2.78 5.91
N GLY A 215 5.92 3.05 5.13
CA GLY A 215 6.73 2.07 4.41
C GLY A 215 6.29 1.82 2.97
N LEU A 216 7.26 1.89 2.05
CA LEU A 216 7.12 1.39 0.70
C LEU A 216 7.84 0.05 0.57
N GLY A 217 7.14 -0.98 0.09
CA GLY A 217 7.70 -2.25 -0.34
C GLY A 217 7.79 -2.32 -1.86
N VAL A 218 8.88 -2.84 -2.38
CA VAL A 218 9.02 -3.12 -3.81
C VAL A 218 9.44 -4.57 -3.98
N LEU A 219 8.62 -5.33 -4.68
CA LEU A 219 8.90 -6.74 -4.98
C LEU A 219 9.00 -6.91 -6.49
N PHE A 220 10.13 -7.42 -6.97
CA PHE A 220 10.39 -7.52 -8.40
C PHE A 220 11.14 -8.79 -8.80
N ASP A 221 10.99 -9.17 -10.07
CA ASP A 221 11.60 -10.36 -10.64
C ASP A 221 13.11 -10.17 -10.81
N ARG A 222 13.90 -11.06 -10.20
CA ARG A 222 15.37 -11.10 -10.28
C ARG A 222 15.88 -11.35 -11.70
N THR A 223 15.09 -12.05 -12.51
CA THR A 223 15.47 -12.44 -13.87
C THR A 223 15.13 -11.37 -14.92
N ALA A 224 14.44 -10.31 -14.52
CA ALA A 224 14.13 -9.22 -15.42
C ALA A 224 15.41 -8.53 -15.94
N PRO A 225 15.46 -8.13 -17.21
CA PRO A 225 16.63 -7.48 -17.79
C PRO A 225 17.01 -6.17 -17.09
N TRP A 226 16.05 -5.53 -16.43
CA TRP A 226 16.19 -4.28 -15.68
C TRP A 226 16.44 -4.49 -14.18
N ALA A 227 16.50 -5.74 -13.68
CA ALA A 227 16.58 -6.02 -12.25
C ALA A 227 17.82 -5.40 -11.58
N GLY A 228 18.96 -5.33 -12.27
CA GLY A 228 20.18 -4.72 -11.77
C GLY A 228 20.04 -3.21 -11.56
N GLU A 229 19.43 -2.50 -12.51
CA GLU A 229 19.19 -1.06 -12.41
C GLU A 229 18.14 -0.75 -11.33
N MET A 230 17.09 -1.57 -11.23
CA MET A 230 16.09 -1.49 -10.16
C MET A 230 16.72 -1.64 -8.78
N ALA A 231 17.57 -2.66 -8.60
CA ALA A 231 18.29 -2.86 -7.35
C ALA A 231 19.19 -1.67 -7.00
N ALA A 232 19.90 -1.11 -7.99
CA ALA A 232 20.77 0.06 -7.80
C ALA A 232 19.97 1.31 -7.39
N LEU A 233 18.78 1.54 -7.99
CA LEU A 233 17.87 2.63 -7.60
C LEU A 233 17.41 2.48 -6.15
N LEU A 234 17.02 1.27 -5.72
CA LEU A 234 16.39 1.02 -4.42
C LEU A 234 17.41 0.87 -3.28
N GLN A 235 18.66 0.45 -3.57
CA GLN A 235 19.68 0.17 -2.58
C GLN A 235 19.90 1.29 -1.54
N PRO A 236 20.00 2.58 -1.90
CA PRO A 236 20.24 3.65 -0.93
C PRO A 236 19.09 3.81 0.10
N TYR A 237 17.91 3.37 -0.25
CA TYR A 237 16.69 3.51 0.55
C TYR A 237 16.34 2.24 1.32
N HIS A 238 16.80 1.08 0.82
CA HIS A 238 16.46 -0.22 1.42
C HIS A 238 16.92 -0.32 2.86
N MET A 239 15.94 -0.50 3.78
CA MET A 239 16.19 -0.62 5.23
C MET A 239 17.07 0.50 5.78
N ASN A 240 17.00 1.69 5.19
CA ASN A 240 17.84 2.82 5.57
C ASN A 240 17.55 3.27 7.02
N SER A 241 18.56 3.16 7.88
CA SER A 241 18.43 3.40 9.31
C SER A 241 18.13 4.87 9.66
N LEU A 242 18.53 5.82 8.81
CA LEU A 242 18.20 7.24 9.01
C LEU A 242 16.71 7.47 8.72
N LEU A 243 16.22 6.94 7.60
CA LEU A 243 14.79 7.03 7.26
C LEU A 243 13.92 6.36 8.33
N ALA A 244 14.32 5.18 8.81
CA ALA A 244 13.60 4.49 9.90
C ALA A 244 13.53 5.34 11.18
N ARG A 245 14.61 6.04 11.55
CA ARG A 245 14.59 6.95 12.71
C ARG A 245 13.76 8.20 12.48
N LEU A 246 13.79 8.76 11.29
CA LEU A 246 12.96 9.91 10.92
C LEU A 246 11.48 9.53 10.92
N GLU A 247 11.15 8.36 10.40
CA GLU A 247 9.78 7.83 10.43
C GLU A 247 9.30 7.60 11.87
N ARG A 248 10.11 6.97 12.70
CA ARG A 248 9.80 6.80 14.12
C ARG A 248 9.50 8.14 14.80
N ASN A 249 10.35 9.15 14.59
CA ASN A 249 10.15 10.48 15.15
C ASN A 249 8.87 11.14 14.62
N ARG A 250 8.61 11.02 13.30
CA ARG A 250 7.38 11.53 12.67
C ARG A 250 6.12 10.96 13.34
N LEU A 251 6.10 9.64 13.54
CA LEU A 251 4.98 8.94 14.17
C LEU A 251 4.82 9.31 15.66
N GLU A 252 5.90 9.41 16.40
CA GLU A 252 5.88 9.87 17.80
C GLU A 252 5.31 11.29 17.93
N CYS A 253 5.74 12.21 17.06
CA CYS A 253 5.21 13.58 17.01
C CYS A 253 3.72 13.59 16.67
N TYR A 254 3.29 12.84 15.67
CA TYR A 254 1.90 12.74 15.27
C TYR A 254 1.00 12.20 16.40
N LEU A 255 1.39 11.09 17.00
CA LEU A 255 0.66 10.49 18.13
C LEU A 255 0.57 11.46 19.32
N ARG A 256 1.62 12.25 19.54
CA ARG A 256 1.60 13.29 20.56
C ARG A 256 0.57 14.37 20.26
N VAL A 257 0.47 14.81 19.00
CA VAL A 257 -0.55 15.79 18.57
C VAL A 257 -1.94 15.23 18.77
N LEU A 258 -2.21 13.99 18.36
CA LEU A 258 -3.51 13.32 18.57
C LEU A 258 -3.87 13.28 20.07
N SER A 259 -2.93 12.89 20.93
CA SER A 259 -3.15 12.87 22.38
C SER A 259 -3.46 14.26 22.97
N LEU A 260 -2.89 15.32 22.42
CA LEU A 260 -3.20 16.68 22.85
C LEU A 260 -4.60 17.11 22.41
N GLN A 261 -4.97 16.80 21.17
CA GLN A 261 -6.30 17.06 20.62
C GLN A 261 -7.39 16.34 21.40
N ASP A 262 -7.20 15.06 21.73
CA ASP A 262 -8.14 14.27 22.53
C ASP A 262 -8.39 14.91 23.91
N ARG A 263 -7.34 15.30 24.61
CA ARG A 263 -7.45 16.00 25.91
C ARG A 263 -8.15 17.35 25.82
N MET A 264 -7.92 18.10 24.74
CA MET A 264 -8.62 19.36 24.52
C MET A 264 -10.13 19.12 24.32
N HIS A 265 -10.51 18.12 23.54
CA HIS A 265 -11.91 17.77 23.34
C HIS A 265 -12.60 17.29 24.64
N GLU A 266 -11.90 16.53 25.49
CA GLU A 266 -12.41 16.11 26.79
C GLU A 266 -12.62 17.27 27.75
N SER A 267 -11.72 18.27 27.71
CA SER A 267 -11.82 19.45 28.58
C SER A 267 -12.92 20.45 28.18
N LEU A 268 -13.49 20.31 26.97
CA LEU A 268 -14.56 21.16 26.44
C LEU A 268 -15.95 20.52 26.63
N ARG A 269 -16.03 19.28 27.11
CA ARG A 269 -17.26 18.55 27.45
C ARG A 269 -17.59 18.68 28.94
#